data_97207939b09598b2f8a020b64430aa50
#
_entry.id   97207939b09598b2f8a020b64430aa50
#
_cell.length_a   1.000
_cell.length_b   1.000
_cell.length_c   1.000
_cell.angle_alpha   90.00
_cell.angle_beta   90.00
_cell.angle_gamma   90.00
#
_symmetry.space_group_name_H-M   'P 1'
#
loop_
_entity.id
_entity.type
_entity.pdbx_description
1 polymer ?
#
loop_
_entity_poly.entity_id
_entity_poly.type
_entity_poly.pdbx_seq_one_letter_code
_entity_poly.pdbx_strand_id
1 'polypeptide(L)'
;FNDNQKEQIKLGLKNGIDISIYAKPVFNYKEMEQIRLGLEKKLDVSIYAKAEFTQYQMEQIRLGLEEGVDVSIYAKSDFSSAKMEEIRIGLEHKIDVSIYANNNFNSAQMEEIRKALIVGKNVFLVANKEFNWQQMKQIRLGILQQLDISLYTNKKFNWQQMEQIRLGLKKNLDISIYANPKFNYNQMEQIR
;
A
#
# COMPACT_ATOMS: atom_id res chain seq x y z
N PHE A 1 -21.65 6.64 -26.66
CA PHE A 1 -20.87 7.50 -25.74
C PHE A 1 -21.79 8.51 -25.08
N ASN A 2 -21.71 8.63 -23.77
CA ASN A 2 -22.34 9.71 -23.01
C ASN A 2 -21.54 11.02 -23.13
N ASP A 3 -22.07 12.12 -22.58
CA ASP A 3 -21.45 13.43 -22.78
C ASP A 3 -20.07 13.54 -22.14
N ASN A 4 -19.83 12.89 -20.97
CA ASN A 4 -18.52 12.86 -20.34
C ASN A 4 -17.48 12.07 -21.19
N GLN A 5 -17.90 10.96 -21.82
CA GLN A 5 -17.04 10.20 -22.75
C GLN A 5 -16.73 11.02 -24.00
N LYS A 6 -17.75 11.71 -24.58
CA LYS A 6 -17.56 12.60 -25.73
C LYS A 6 -16.59 13.73 -25.40
N GLU A 7 -16.60 14.25 -24.17
CA GLU A 7 -15.65 15.27 -23.74
C GLU A 7 -14.22 14.74 -23.72
N GLN A 8 -13.97 13.52 -23.22
CA GLN A 8 -12.63 12.93 -23.27
C GLN A 8 -12.15 12.73 -24.73
N ILE A 9 -13.04 12.35 -25.62
CA ILE A 9 -12.73 12.23 -27.07
C ILE A 9 -12.35 13.60 -27.67
N LYS A 10 -13.14 14.65 -27.40
CA LYS A 10 -12.85 16.01 -27.88
C LYS A 10 -11.51 16.53 -27.37
N LEU A 11 -11.19 16.31 -26.09
CA LEU A 11 -9.92 16.67 -25.51
C LEU A 11 -8.75 15.98 -26.20
N GLY A 12 -8.86 14.68 -26.48
CA GLY A 12 -7.83 13.94 -27.19
C GLY A 12 -7.62 14.44 -28.62
N LEU A 13 -8.72 14.68 -29.38
CA LEU A 13 -8.64 15.26 -30.71
C LEU A 13 -7.98 16.63 -30.72
N LYS A 14 -8.36 17.50 -29.77
CA LYS A 14 -7.75 18.83 -29.61
C LYS A 14 -6.25 18.76 -29.37
N ASN A 15 -5.79 17.76 -28.62
CA ASN A 15 -4.37 17.57 -28.27
C ASN A 15 -3.62 16.70 -29.30
N GLY A 16 -4.25 16.32 -30.42
CA GLY A 16 -3.63 15.53 -31.48
C GLY A 16 -3.34 14.08 -31.10
N ILE A 17 -4.12 13.52 -30.15
CA ILE A 17 -3.95 12.17 -29.62
C ILE A 17 -4.72 11.16 -30.46
N ASP A 18 -4.17 9.97 -30.67
CA ASP A 18 -4.88 8.86 -31.27
C ASP A 18 -6.00 8.36 -30.33
N ILE A 19 -7.22 8.81 -30.61
CA ILE A 19 -8.39 8.45 -29.82
C ILE A 19 -8.84 7.00 -30.04
N SER A 20 -8.40 6.32 -31.09
CA SER A 20 -8.83 4.95 -31.42
C SER A 20 -8.48 3.95 -30.30
N ILE A 21 -7.50 4.28 -29.48
CA ILE A 21 -7.05 3.44 -28.37
C ILE A 21 -8.09 3.41 -27.26
N TYR A 22 -8.76 4.53 -26.95
CA TYR A 22 -9.66 4.66 -25.82
C TYR A 22 -11.10 5.05 -26.15
N ALA A 23 -11.39 5.54 -27.36
CA ALA A 23 -12.74 5.86 -27.78
C ALA A 23 -13.55 4.57 -28.05
N LYS A 24 -13.72 3.77 -27.01
CA LYS A 24 -14.40 2.47 -27.05
C LYS A 24 -15.50 2.45 -25.97
N PRO A 25 -16.72 1.92 -26.29
CA PRO A 25 -17.82 1.88 -25.31
C PRO A 25 -17.53 1.10 -24.03
N VAL A 26 -16.54 0.21 -24.06
CA VAL A 26 -16.12 -0.60 -22.91
C VAL A 26 -15.49 0.25 -21.79
N PHE A 27 -14.91 1.40 -22.13
CA PHE A 27 -14.31 2.29 -21.15
C PHE A 27 -15.31 3.35 -20.68
N ASN A 28 -15.44 3.52 -19.39
CA ASN A 28 -16.12 4.69 -18.83
C ASN A 28 -15.26 5.96 -19.01
N TYR A 29 -15.84 7.15 -18.76
CA TYR A 29 -15.15 8.42 -19.03
C TYR A 29 -13.89 8.63 -18.20
N LYS A 30 -13.82 8.07 -16.98
CA LYS A 30 -12.63 8.17 -16.09
C LYS A 30 -11.51 7.23 -16.56
N GLU A 31 -11.86 6.05 -17.08
CA GLU A 31 -10.91 5.14 -17.71
C GLU A 31 -10.34 5.76 -18.99
N MET A 32 -11.22 6.35 -19.83
CA MET A 32 -10.80 7.11 -21.01
C MET A 32 -9.86 8.26 -20.63
N GLU A 33 -10.14 8.97 -19.55
CA GLU A 33 -9.28 10.03 -19.01
C GLU A 33 -7.88 9.51 -18.65
N GLN A 34 -7.77 8.39 -17.92
CA GLN A 34 -6.48 7.82 -17.56
C GLN A 34 -5.67 7.41 -18.79
N ILE A 35 -6.32 6.81 -19.79
CA ILE A 35 -5.66 6.43 -21.03
C ILE A 35 -5.20 7.68 -21.82
N ARG A 36 -6.08 8.69 -21.96
CA ARG A 36 -5.75 9.97 -22.63
C ARG A 36 -4.56 10.65 -21.97
N LEU A 37 -4.56 10.78 -20.64
CA LEU A 37 -3.46 11.40 -19.89
C LEU A 37 -2.12 10.67 -20.11
N GLY A 38 -2.15 9.33 -20.19
CA GLY A 38 -0.95 8.55 -20.52
C GLY A 38 -0.44 8.80 -21.94
N LEU A 39 -1.35 8.85 -22.93
CA LEU A 39 -1.01 9.16 -24.31
C LEU A 39 -0.43 10.56 -24.46
N GLU A 40 -0.94 11.57 -23.73
CA GLU A 40 -0.43 12.93 -23.69
C GLU A 40 1.04 12.98 -23.22
N LYS A 41 1.38 12.09 -22.30
CA LYS A 41 2.75 11.93 -21.78
C LYS A 41 3.60 10.93 -22.59
N LYS A 42 3.06 10.39 -23.69
CA LYS A 42 3.72 9.39 -24.56
C LYS A 42 4.10 8.10 -23.82
N LEU A 43 3.30 7.71 -22.83
CA LEU A 43 3.48 6.46 -22.09
C LEU A 43 2.96 5.27 -22.90
N ASP A 44 3.47 4.08 -22.62
CA ASP A 44 2.90 2.84 -23.17
C ASP A 44 1.59 2.47 -22.46
N VAL A 45 0.49 3.01 -22.97
CA VAL A 45 -0.85 2.76 -22.41
C VAL A 45 -1.34 1.34 -22.68
N SER A 46 -0.71 0.56 -23.57
CA SER A 46 -1.12 -0.81 -23.88
C SER A 46 -1.08 -1.73 -22.66
N ILE A 47 -0.29 -1.36 -21.66
CA ILE A 47 -0.16 -2.07 -20.39
C ILE A 47 -1.48 -2.05 -19.62
N TYR A 48 -2.21 -0.91 -19.63
CA TYR A 48 -3.37 -0.70 -18.77
C TYR A 48 -4.67 -0.30 -19.52
N ALA A 49 -4.61 0.04 -20.80
CA ALA A 49 -5.82 0.33 -21.60
C ALA A 49 -6.63 -0.95 -21.88
N LYS A 50 -7.05 -1.62 -20.84
CA LYS A 50 -7.75 -2.91 -20.84
C LYS A 50 -8.97 -2.85 -19.93
N ALA A 51 -10.09 -3.47 -20.35
CA ALA A 51 -11.35 -3.45 -19.59
C ALA A 51 -11.29 -4.17 -18.23
N GLU A 52 -10.24 -4.94 -17.98
CA GLU A 52 -10.01 -5.62 -16.71
C GLU A 52 -9.53 -4.68 -15.58
N PHE A 53 -9.03 -3.50 -15.93
CA PHE A 53 -8.57 -2.51 -14.95
C PHE A 53 -9.64 -1.43 -14.72
N THR A 54 -9.88 -1.11 -13.48
CA THR A 54 -10.67 0.05 -13.07
C THR A 54 -9.87 1.34 -13.28
N GLN A 55 -10.56 2.49 -13.36
CA GLN A 55 -9.90 3.80 -13.45
C GLN A 55 -8.83 4.04 -12.38
N TYR A 56 -9.05 3.56 -11.14
CA TYR A 56 -8.09 3.71 -10.03
C TYR A 56 -6.85 2.83 -10.20
N GLN A 57 -7.01 1.62 -10.78
CA GLN A 57 -5.88 0.76 -11.12
C GLN A 57 -5.09 1.34 -12.30
N MET A 58 -5.79 1.82 -13.34
CA MET A 58 -5.17 2.51 -14.48
C MET A 58 -4.37 3.73 -14.02
N GLU A 59 -4.89 4.51 -13.07
CA GLU A 59 -4.19 5.65 -12.48
C GLU A 59 -2.88 5.23 -11.82
N GLN A 60 -2.89 4.18 -10.98
CA GLN A 60 -1.66 3.72 -10.32
C GLN A 60 -0.63 3.19 -11.32
N ILE A 61 -1.05 2.51 -12.38
CA ILE A 61 -0.13 2.05 -13.43
C ILE A 61 0.42 3.24 -14.21
N ARG A 62 -0.43 4.21 -14.61
CA ARG A 62 0.00 5.43 -15.30
C ARG A 62 1.03 6.21 -14.48
N LEU A 63 0.75 6.45 -13.19
CA LEU A 63 1.69 7.15 -12.31
C LEU A 63 3.03 6.42 -12.21
N GLY A 64 3.04 5.10 -12.11
CA GLY A 64 4.30 4.34 -12.09
C GLY A 64 5.09 4.43 -13.40
N LEU A 65 4.40 4.43 -14.55
CA LEU A 65 5.04 4.66 -15.84
C LEU A 65 5.63 6.07 -15.95
N GLU A 66 4.96 7.09 -15.37
CA GLU A 66 5.45 8.47 -15.30
C GLU A 66 6.74 8.57 -14.49
N GLU A 67 6.82 7.86 -13.38
CA GLU A 67 8.01 7.81 -12.51
C GLU A 67 9.08 6.81 -13.02
N GLY A 68 8.81 6.07 -14.11
CA GLY A 68 9.74 5.14 -14.72
C GLY A 68 10.01 3.88 -13.90
N VAL A 69 9.08 3.49 -13.00
CA VAL A 69 9.20 2.25 -12.22
C VAL A 69 8.67 1.05 -13.00
N ASP A 70 9.13 -0.15 -12.65
CA ASP A 70 8.66 -1.40 -13.27
C ASP A 70 7.23 -1.73 -12.85
N VAL A 71 6.26 -1.29 -13.64
CA VAL A 71 4.85 -1.53 -13.39
C VAL A 71 4.44 -3.00 -13.57
N SER A 72 5.22 -3.83 -14.24
CA SER A 72 4.90 -5.26 -14.45
C SER A 72 4.76 -6.04 -13.15
N ILE A 73 5.39 -5.55 -12.10
CA ILE A 73 5.31 -6.14 -10.76
C ILE A 73 3.88 -6.08 -10.21
N TYR A 74 3.14 -5.00 -10.48
CA TYR A 74 1.84 -4.75 -9.89
C TYR A 74 0.68 -4.48 -10.88
N ALA A 75 0.95 -4.32 -12.17
CA ALA A 75 -0.11 -4.15 -13.18
C ALA A 75 -0.89 -5.47 -13.40
N LYS A 76 -1.60 -5.90 -12.38
CA LYS A 76 -2.37 -7.14 -12.31
C LYS A 76 -3.78 -6.84 -11.81
N SER A 77 -4.80 -7.26 -12.53
CA SER A 77 -6.20 -6.92 -12.23
C SER A 77 -6.71 -7.46 -10.89
N ASP A 78 -6.04 -8.46 -10.31
CA ASP A 78 -6.33 -9.02 -8.99
C ASP A 78 -5.75 -8.19 -7.82
N PHE A 79 -4.90 -7.20 -8.10
CA PHE A 79 -4.48 -6.24 -7.09
C PHE A 79 -5.45 -5.05 -7.03
N SER A 80 -5.94 -4.71 -5.84
CA SER A 80 -6.68 -3.46 -5.68
C SER A 80 -5.79 -2.25 -5.95
N SER A 81 -6.39 -1.12 -6.36
CA SER A 81 -5.63 0.12 -6.58
C SER A 81 -4.80 0.54 -5.35
N ALA A 82 -5.33 0.33 -4.14
CA ALA A 82 -4.59 0.61 -2.91
C ALA A 82 -3.35 -0.29 -2.71
N LYS A 83 -3.41 -1.57 -3.14
CA LYS A 83 -2.23 -2.44 -3.15
C LYS A 83 -1.22 -1.99 -4.20
N MET A 84 -1.70 -1.65 -5.41
CA MET A 84 -0.85 -1.11 -6.47
C MET A 84 -0.13 0.16 -6.02
N GLU A 85 -0.82 1.06 -5.32
CA GLU A 85 -0.25 2.28 -4.75
C GLU A 85 0.91 1.98 -3.79
N GLU A 86 0.72 1.05 -2.84
CA GLU A 86 1.77 0.69 -1.89
C GLU A 86 3.01 0.08 -2.56
N ILE A 87 2.81 -0.72 -3.62
CA ILE A 87 3.90 -1.30 -4.39
C ILE A 87 4.60 -0.21 -5.22
N ARG A 88 3.84 0.66 -5.91
CA ARG A 88 4.38 1.79 -6.68
C ARG A 88 5.26 2.68 -5.81
N ILE A 89 4.74 3.14 -4.66
CA ILE A 89 5.50 3.99 -3.73
C ILE A 89 6.78 3.28 -3.26
N GLY A 90 6.72 1.97 -3.03
CA GLY A 90 7.91 1.18 -2.68
C GLY A 90 8.97 1.19 -3.77
N LEU A 91 8.57 1.00 -5.03
CA LEU A 91 9.46 1.05 -6.20
C LEU A 91 10.07 2.45 -6.40
N GLU A 92 9.29 3.53 -6.22
CA GLU A 92 9.76 4.92 -6.25
C GLU A 92 10.86 5.17 -5.21
N HIS A 93 10.73 4.56 -4.03
CA HIS A 93 11.75 4.61 -2.98
C HIS A 93 12.89 3.62 -3.17
N LYS A 94 12.90 2.86 -4.28
CA LYS A 94 13.92 1.85 -4.64
C LYS A 94 14.12 0.77 -3.58
N ILE A 95 13.05 0.41 -2.85
CA ILE A 95 13.07 -0.70 -1.91
C ILE A 95 12.66 -2.01 -2.58
N ASP A 96 13.09 -3.14 -2.01
CA ASP A 96 12.67 -4.46 -2.48
C ASP A 96 11.22 -4.73 -2.10
N VAL A 97 10.32 -4.60 -3.08
CA VAL A 97 8.88 -4.83 -2.90
C VAL A 97 8.50 -6.31 -2.94
N SER A 98 9.39 -7.22 -3.32
CA SER A 98 9.09 -8.66 -3.48
C SER A 98 8.54 -9.29 -2.21
N ILE A 99 8.92 -8.76 -1.06
CA ILE A 99 8.48 -9.21 0.26
C ILE A 99 6.97 -9.07 0.43
N TYR A 100 6.35 -8.04 -0.15
CA TYR A 100 4.92 -7.73 0.06
C TYR A 100 4.10 -7.58 -1.23
N ALA A 101 4.71 -7.52 -2.40
CA ALA A 101 4.01 -7.39 -3.68
C ALA A 101 3.28 -8.69 -4.08
N ASN A 102 2.37 -9.14 -3.21
CA ASN A 102 1.58 -10.36 -3.37
C ASN A 102 0.23 -10.25 -2.67
N ASN A 103 -0.66 -11.24 -2.84
CA ASN A 103 -2.00 -11.20 -2.27
C ASN A 103 -2.09 -11.65 -0.79
N ASN A 104 -0.99 -12.03 -0.14
CA ASN A 104 -0.98 -12.44 1.27
C ASN A 104 -1.23 -11.28 2.24
N PHE A 105 -0.96 -10.04 1.80
CA PHE A 105 -1.13 -8.84 2.60
C PHE A 105 -2.24 -7.95 2.03
N ASN A 106 -3.01 -7.29 2.89
CA ASN A 106 -3.85 -6.17 2.48
C ASN A 106 -3.03 -4.88 2.35
N SER A 107 -3.61 -3.82 1.76
CA SER A 107 -2.89 -2.56 1.52
C SER A 107 -2.35 -1.92 2.80
N ALA A 108 -3.09 -1.94 3.90
CA ALA A 108 -2.64 -1.39 5.17
C ALA A 108 -1.46 -2.18 5.78
N GLN A 109 -1.42 -3.51 5.59
CA GLN A 109 -0.27 -4.33 5.97
C GLN A 109 0.95 -4.02 5.07
N MET A 110 0.72 -3.88 3.75
CA MET A 110 1.76 -3.49 2.78
C MET A 110 2.37 -2.13 3.16
N GLU A 111 1.56 -1.17 3.56
CA GLU A 111 2.00 0.15 4.03
C GLU A 111 2.97 0.04 5.21
N GLU A 112 2.65 -0.78 6.23
CA GLU A 112 3.52 -0.95 7.39
C GLU A 112 4.82 -1.67 7.05
N ILE A 113 4.79 -2.66 6.13
CA ILE A 113 5.98 -3.34 5.62
C ILE A 113 6.85 -2.36 4.82
N ARG A 114 6.25 -1.58 3.90
CA ARG A 114 6.95 -0.56 3.12
C ARG A 114 7.64 0.47 4.01
N LYS A 115 6.93 0.99 5.02
CA LYS A 115 7.49 1.92 6.01
C LYS A 115 8.68 1.33 6.78
N ALA A 116 8.65 0.04 7.07
CA ALA A 116 9.78 -0.64 7.73
C ALA A 116 10.99 -0.79 6.79
N LEU A 117 10.76 -1.13 5.52
CA LEU A 117 11.78 -1.25 4.49
C LEU A 117 12.49 0.07 4.21
N ILE A 118 11.74 1.18 4.07
CA ILE A 118 12.31 2.52 3.84
C ILE A 118 13.31 2.90 4.95
N VAL A 119 13.07 2.47 6.18
CA VAL A 119 13.98 2.78 7.32
C VAL A 119 15.15 1.80 7.41
N GLY A 120 15.20 0.78 6.54
CA GLY A 120 16.30 -0.21 6.49
C GLY A 120 16.42 -1.09 7.74
N LYS A 121 15.31 -1.33 8.45
CA LYS A 121 15.28 -2.17 9.65
C LYS A 121 14.76 -3.57 9.34
N ASN A 122 14.91 -4.49 10.30
CA ASN A 122 14.53 -5.90 10.15
C ASN A 122 13.03 -6.07 9.83
N VAL A 123 12.71 -6.09 8.53
CA VAL A 123 11.35 -6.14 8.01
C VAL A 123 10.67 -7.50 8.21
N PHE A 124 11.45 -8.58 8.31
CA PHE A 124 10.88 -9.93 8.43
C PHE A 124 10.01 -10.11 9.67
N LEU A 125 10.29 -9.34 10.74
CA LEU A 125 9.46 -9.35 11.93
C LEU A 125 8.14 -8.59 11.73
N VAL A 126 8.13 -7.59 10.84
CA VAL A 126 6.91 -6.83 10.49
C VAL A 126 6.10 -7.59 9.45
N ALA A 127 6.75 -8.17 8.43
CA ALA A 127 6.12 -8.85 7.30
C ALA A 127 5.60 -10.26 7.67
N ASN A 128 4.77 -10.33 8.71
CA ASN A 128 4.12 -11.55 9.15
C ASN A 128 2.61 -11.45 8.96
N LYS A 129 2.05 -12.21 8.01
CA LYS A 129 0.62 -12.19 7.65
C LYS A 129 -0.35 -12.54 8.78
N GLU A 130 0.15 -13.13 9.88
CA GLU A 130 -0.66 -13.45 11.05
C GLU A 130 -0.99 -12.22 11.89
N PHE A 131 -0.24 -11.14 11.73
CA PHE A 131 -0.51 -9.87 12.40
C PHE A 131 -1.38 -8.97 11.52
N ASN A 132 -2.36 -8.31 12.14
CA ASN A 132 -3.07 -7.22 11.46
C ASN A 132 -2.15 -5.98 11.34
N TRP A 133 -2.56 -4.99 10.53
CA TRP A 133 -1.75 -3.82 10.27
C TRP A 133 -1.45 -2.99 11.54
N GLN A 134 -2.38 -2.95 12.52
CA GLN A 134 -2.17 -2.25 13.78
C GLN A 134 -1.07 -2.93 14.62
N GLN A 135 -1.07 -4.26 14.68
CA GLN A 135 -0.02 -5.03 15.33
C GLN A 135 1.33 -4.85 14.62
N MET A 136 1.35 -4.92 13.28
CA MET A 136 2.55 -4.63 12.46
C MET A 136 3.09 -3.23 12.76
N LYS A 137 2.21 -2.22 12.89
CA LYS A 137 2.59 -0.86 13.29
C LYS A 137 3.28 -0.84 14.65
N GLN A 138 2.77 -1.55 15.66
CA GLN A 138 3.42 -1.60 16.98
C GLN A 138 4.79 -2.27 16.91
N ILE A 139 4.94 -3.34 16.14
CA ILE A 139 6.21 -4.02 15.90
C ILE A 139 7.20 -3.06 15.22
N ARG A 140 6.82 -2.41 14.13
CA ARG A 140 7.65 -1.42 13.41
C ARG A 140 8.10 -0.28 14.33
N LEU A 141 7.17 0.29 15.11
CA LEU A 141 7.50 1.37 16.05
C LEU A 141 8.48 0.90 17.14
N GLY A 142 8.36 -0.34 17.63
CA GLY A 142 9.32 -0.91 18.58
C GLY A 142 10.72 -1.07 17.98
N ILE A 143 10.80 -1.58 16.74
CA ILE A 143 12.05 -1.70 15.99
C ILE A 143 12.71 -0.32 15.81
N LEU A 144 11.95 0.70 15.44
CA LEU A 144 12.44 2.08 15.28
C LEU A 144 12.97 2.65 16.58
N GLN A 145 12.35 2.30 17.69
CA GLN A 145 12.74 2.73 19.04
C GLN A 145 13.81 1.84 19.68
N GLN A 146 14.32 0.84 18.94
CA GLN A 146 15.33 -0.13 19.39
C GLN A 146 14.92 -0.90 20.66
N LEU A 147 13.63 -1.15 20.82
CA LEU A 147 13.07 -1.90 21.95
C LEU A 147 13.16 -3.41 21.72
N ASP A 148 13.16 -4.19 22.80
CA ASP A 148 13.02 -5.63 22.71
C ASP A 148 11.58 -6.01 22.34
N ILE A 149 11.33 -6.16 21.05
CA ILE A 149 10.01 -6.49 20.52
C ILE A 149 9.60 -7.93 20.80
N SER A 150 10.55 -8.83 21.14
CA SER A 150 10.23 -10.24 21.43
C SER A 150 9.23 -10.39 22.59
N LEU A 151 9.24 -9.43 23.50
CA LEU A 151 8.39 -9.40 24.68
C LEU A 151 6.89 -9.20 24.36
N TYR A 152 6.55 -8.66 23.19
CA TYR A 152 5.16 -8.44 22.81
C TYR A 152 4.80 -8.89 21.38
N THR A 153 5.75 -9.37 20.59
CA THR A 153 5.50 -9.94 19.26
C THR A 153 4.88 -11.32 19.40
N ASN A 154 3.67 -11.35 19.95
CA ASN A 154 2.90 -12.55 20.20
C ASN A 154 1.45 -12.29 19.81
N LYS A 155 0.88 -13.13 18.95
CA LYS A 155 -0.52 -13.04 18.47
C LYS A 155 -1.59 -13.08 19.57
N LYS A 156 -1.22 -13.48 20.80
CA LYS A 156 -2.11 -13.41 21.96
C LYS A 156 -2.40 -11.98 22.43
N PHE A 157 -1.50 -11.04 22.10
CA PHE A 157 -1.73 -9.64 22.38
C PHE A 157 -2.44 -8.97 21.21
N ASN A 158 -3.52 -8.23 21.48
CA ASN A 158 -4.08 -7.31 20.50
C ASN A 158 -3.18 -6.06 20.34
N TRP A 159 -3.43 -5.24 19.35
CA TRP A 159 -2.58 -4.09 19.05
C TRP A 159 -2.54 -3.04 20.19
N GLN A 160 -3.67 -2.85 20.94
CA GLN A 160 -3.69 -1.92 22.09
C GLN A 160 -2.82 -2.45 23.24
N GLN A 161 -2.87 -3.74 23.53
CA GLN A 161 -2.00 -4.38 24.51
C GLN A 161 -0.52 -4.27 24.11
N MET A 162 -0.20 -4.54 22.83
CA MET A 162 1.14 -4.35 22.27
C MET A 162 1.61 -2.89 22.43
N GLU A 163 0.73 -1.92 22.21
CA GLU A 163 1.03 -0.51 22.42
C GLU A 163 1.40 -0.21 23.88
N GLN A 164 0.61 -0.71 24.86
CA GLN A 164 0.91 -0.49 26.28
C GLN A 164 2.27 -1.07 26.67
N ILE A 165 2.58 -2.29 26.20
CA ILE A 165 3.88 -2.92 26.45
C ILE A 165 5.02 -2.09 25.81
N ARG A 166 4.88 -1.70 24.55
CA ARG A 166 5.86 -0.86 23.84
C ARG A 166 6.10 0.46 24.55
N LEU A 167 5.04 1.13 25.01
CA LEU A 167 5.15 2.39 25.74
C LEU A 167 5.85 2.23 27.09
N GLY A 168 5.63 1.10 27.79
CA GLY A 168 6.35 0.79 29.02
C GLY A 168 7.85 0.56 28.77
N LEU A 169 8.18 -0.27 27.78
CA LEU A 169 9.56 -0.50 27.36
C LEU A 169 10.28 0.80 26.99
N LYS A 170 9.60 1.70 26.25
CA LYS A 170 10.15 3.01 25.90
C LYS A 170 10.51 3.86 27.13
N LYS A 171 9.80 3.67 28.25
CA LYS A 171 10.04 4.35 29.52
C LYS A 171 10.93 3.56 30.47
N ASN A 172 11.51 2.43 30.03
CA ASN A 172 12.31 1.50 30.85
C ASN A 172 11.55 0.99 32.08
N LEU A 173 10.23 0.81 31.98
CA LEU A 173 9.42 0.25 33.06
C LEU A 173 9.51 -1.28 33.07
N ASP A 174 9.34 -1.88 34.24
CA ASP A 174 9.18 -3.33 34.37
C ASP A 174 7.81 -3.75 33.83
N ILE A 175 7.80 -4.30 32.61
CA ILE A 175 6.58 -4.75 31.94
C ILE A 175 6.08 -6.11 32.44
N SER A 176 6.89 -6.87 33.20
CA SER A 176 6.53 -8.22 33.67
C SER A 176 5.25 -8.22 34.50
N ILE A 177 4.95 -7.12 35.16
CA ILE A 177 3.81 -6.93 36.03
C ILE A 177 2.50 -6.93 35.22
N TYR A 178 2.48 -6.40 33.98
CA TYR A 178 1.26 -6.19 33.22
C TYR A 178 1.28 -6.78 31.80
N ALA A 179 2.40 -7.23 31.27
CA ALA A 179 2.51 -7.85 29.95
C ALA A 179 1.87 -9.25 29.95
N ASN A 180 0.57 -9.31 30.26
CA ASN A 180 -0.22 -10.53 30.34
C ASN A 180 -1.47 -10.40 29.46
N PRO A 181 -1.70 -11.28 28.49
CA PRO A 181 -2.87 -11.22 27.60
C PRO A 181 -4.24 -11.26 28.31
N LYS A 182 -4.28 -11.65 29.58
CA LYS A 182 -5.51 -11.64 30.38
C LYS A 182 -5.93 -10.22 30.79
N PHE A 183 -4.99 -9.28 30.86
CA PHE A 183 -5.31 -7.88 31.13
C PHE A 183 -5.78 -7.22 29.84
N ASN A 184 -6.88 -6.47 29.91
CA ASN A 184 -7.23 -5.59 28.79
C ASN A 184 -6.29 -4.38 28.75
N TYR A 185 -6.30 -3.65 27.64
CA TYR A 185 -5.37 -2.52 27.44
C TYR A 185 -5.55 -1.39 28.47
N ASN A 186 -6.79 -1.14 28.98
CA ASN A 186 -7.05 -0.13 30.02
C ASN A 186 -6.40 -0.54 31.35
N GLN A 187 -6.50 -1.83 31.72
CA GLN A 187 -5.83 -2.36 32.91
C GLN A 187 -4.30 -2.25 32.80
N MET A 188 -3.77 -2.59 31.62
CA MET A 188 -2.33 -2.43 31.35
C MET A 188 -1.90 -0.97 31.44
N GLU A 189 -2.72 -0.03 30.94
CA GLU A 189 -2.44 1.40 31.01
C GLU A 189 -2.42 1.93 32.43
N GLN A 190 -3.35 1.48 33.26
CA GLN A 190 -3.43 1.88 34.68
C GLN A 190 -2.23 1.37 35.50
N ILE A 191 -1.72 0.15 35.17
CA ILE A 191 -0.56 -0.41 35.86
C ILE A 191 0.75 0.24 35.37
N ARG A 192 0.83 0.59 34.09
CA ARG A 192 1.98 1.26 33.47
C ARG A 192 2.18 2.67 33.97
#